data_8dab402a401ebf04e270b99d6ba929eb
#
_entry.id   8dab402a401ebf04e270b99d6ba929eb
#
_cell.length_a   1.000
_cell.length_b   1.000
_cell.length_c   1.000
_cell.angle_alpha   90.00
_cell.angle_beta   90.00
_cell.angle_gamma   90.00
#
_symmetry.space_group_name_H-M   'P 1'
#
loop_
_entity.id
_entity.type
_entity.pdbx_description
1 polymer ?
#
loop_
_entity_poly.entity_id
_entity_poly.type
_entity_poly.pdbx_seq_one_letter_code
_entity_poly.pdbx_strand_id
1 'polypeptide(L)'
;MAAAAFAKRWEGRGYEKGESQTFWIELLTEIFGVESPSVFITFEQQAQLDHTSFIDGMIPSTHVMIEQKSLGKDLRQAIKQSDGTLLTPFQQAQRYSAVLPYSERPRWIVTCNFAEFDVYDTVSYTHLRAHET
;
A
#
# COMPACT_ATOMS: atom_id res chain seq x y z
N MET A 1 20.56 8.38 11.65
CA MET A 1 19.75 8.67 10.44
C MET A 1 18.32 8.21 10.67
N ALA A 2 17.37 9.01 10.20
CA ALA A 2 15.95 8.73 10.41
C ALA A 2 15.51 7.37 9.83
N ALA A 3 16.00 7.03 8.65
CA ALA A 3 15.65 5.76 8.01
C ALA A 3 16.09 4.54 8.81
N ALA A 4 17.31 4.59 9.37
CA ALA A 4 17.82 3.48 10.17
C ALA A 4 17.05 3.32 11.49
N ALA A 5 16.71 4.43 12.14
CA ALA A 5 15.93 4.41 13.36
C ALA A 5 14.52 3.87 13.12
N PHE A 6 13.89 4.28 12.01
CA PHE A 6 12.58 3.82 11.61
C PHE A 6 12.60 2.30 11.34
N ALA A 7 13.56 1.84 10.54
CA ALA A 7 13.68 0.42 10.21
C ALA A 7 13.88 -0.44 11.45
N LYS A 8 14.72 0.02 12.38
CA LYS A 8 14.97 -0.70 13.61
C LYS A 8 13.73 -0.79 14.49
N ARG A 9 12.96 0.31 14.60
CA ARG A 9 11.74 0.32 15.41
C ARG A 9 10.69 -0.63 14.85
N TRP A 10 10.63 -0.79 13.53
CA TRP A 10 9.65 -1.68 12.90
C TRP A 10 10.16 -3.09 12.64
N GLU A 11 11.42 -3.37 12.97
CA GLU A 11 11.99 -4.69 12.78
C GLU A 11 11.17 -5.75 13.55
N GLY A 12 10.74 -6.79 12.82
CA GLY A 12 9.94 -7.86 13.40
C GLY A 12 8.50 -7.50 13.72
N ARG A 13 8.07 -6.27 13.39
CA ARG A 13 6.69 -5.82 13.60
C ARG A 13 5.97 -5.75 12.26
N GLY A 14 4.69 -5.93 12.28
CA GLY A 14 3.92 -5.77 11.04
C GLY A 14 2.64 -6.60 11.05
N TYR A 15 1.69 -6.18 11.88
CA TYR A 15 0.35 -6.75 11.88
C TYR A 15 -0.56 -5.84 11.06
N GLU A 16 -0.98 -6.32 9.90
CA GLU A 16 -1.71 -5.52 8.92
C GLU A 16 -2.90 -4.76 9.51
N LYS A 17 -3.74 -5.45 10.28
CA LYS A 17 -4.97 -4.83 10.79
C LYS A 17 -4.74 -3.80 11.88
N GLY A 18 -3.72 -4.00 12.69
CA GLY A 18 -3.50 -3.15 13.85
C GLY A 18 -2.43 -2.08 13.69
N GLU A 19 -1.51 -2.26 12.75
CA GLU A 19 -0.32 -1.42 12.67
C GLU A 19 -0.12 -0.71 11.33
N SER A 20 -0.93 -1.02 10.33
CA SER A 20 -0.76 -0.48 8.99
C SER A 20 -0.80 1.05 8.94
N GLN A 21 -1.83 1.65 9.53
CA GLN A 21 -1.99 3.10 9.48
C GLN A 21 -0.87 3.81 10.25
N THR A 22 -0.52 3.28 11.42
CA THR A 22 0.57 3.84 12.22
C THR A 22 1.89 3.80 11.44
N PHE A 23 2.17 2.68 10.77
CA PHE A 23 3.37 2.53 9.97
C PHE A 23 3.45 3.62 8.90
N TRP A 24 2.38 3.83 8.14
CA TRP A 24 2.37 4.80 7.05
C TRP A 24 2.43 6.24 7.55
N ILE A 25 1.76 6.55 8.66
CA ILE A 25 1.85 7.88 9.27
C ILE A 25 3.29 8.17 9.71
N GLU A 26 3.93 7.21 10.38
CA GLU A 26 5.31 7.38 10.82
C GLU A 26 6.29 7.47 9.66
N LEU A 27 6.10 6.63 8.63
CA LEU A 27 6.94 6.67 7.44
C LEU A 27 6.87 8.02 6.75
N LEU A 28 5.66 8.52 6.52
CA LEU A 28 5.46 9.81 5.87
C LEU A 28 6.04 10.96 6.68
N THR A 29 5.87 10.93 7.99
CA THR A 29 6.37 11.99 8.88
C THR A 29 7.89 11.94 9.01
N GLU A 30 8.45 10.77 9.32
CA GLU A 30 9.85 10.66 9.72
C GLU A 30 10.82 10.57 8.55
N ILE A 31 10.40 9.89 7.47
CA ILE A 31 11.29 9.68 6.32
C ILE A 31 11.05 10.72 5.24
N PHE A 32 9.79 11.02 4.94
CA PHE A 32 9.44 11.92 3.84
C PHE A 32 9.11 13.35 4.29
N GLY A 33 9.08 13.62 5.59
CA GLY A 33 8.90 14.96 6.11
C GLY A 33 7.52 15.57 5.86
N VAL A 34 6.49 14.75 5.70
CA VAL A 34 5.13 15.25 5.51
C VAL A 34 4.61 15.83 6.82
N GLU A 35 4.23 17.10 6.82
CA GLU A 35 3.84 17.81 8.04
C GLU A 35 2.48 17.35 8.59
N SER A 36 1.54 17.06 7.71
CA SER A 36 0.19 16.67 8.11
C SER A 36 -0.22 15.41 7.36
N PRO A 37 0.34 14.25 7.75
CA PRO A 37 0.09 13.01 6.99
C PRO A 37 -1.38 12.62 6.95
N SER A 38 -2.17 12.94 7.97
CA SER A 38 -3.60 12.61 7.99
C SER A 38 -4.41 13.33 6.92
N VAL A 39 -3.87 14.42 6.37
CA VAL A 39 -4.49 15.14 5.25
C VAL A 39 -3.93 14.66 3.92
N PHE A 40 -2.68 14.17 3.94
CA PHE A 40 -1.96 13.75 2.75
C PHE A 40 -2.40 12.36 2.26
N ILE A 41 -2.65 11.44 3.18
CA ILE A 41 -3.03 10.06 2.87
C ILE A 41 -4.43 9.75 3.40
N THR A 42 -5.23 9.03 2.61
CA THR A 42 -6.54 8.55 3.01
C THR A 42 -6.47 7.05 3.21
N PHE A 43 -6.96 6.58 4.37
CA PHE A 43 -7.03 5.15 4.67
C PHE A 43 -8.44 4.62 4.47
N GLU A 44 -8.52 3.34 4.05
CA GLU A 44 -9.77 2.60 3.96
C GLU A 44 -10.83 3.26 3.07
N GLN A 45 -10.39 3.84 1.94
CA GLN A 45 -11.31 4.37 0.95
C GLN A 45 -12.11 3.21 0.34
N GLN A 46 -13.42 3.40 0.20
CA GLN A 46 -14.30 2.37 -0.33
C GLN A 46 -14.10 2.16 -1.82
N ALA A 47 -14.12 0.89 -2.22
CA ALA A 47 -14.13 0.47 -3.62
C ALA A 47 -15.34 -0.44 -3.81
N GLN A 48 -16.20 -0.10 -4.76
CA GLN A 48 -17.43 -0.85 -5.03
C GLN A 48 -17.16 -1.92 -6.09
N LEU A 49 -16.94 -3.13 -5.60
CA LEU A 49 -16.87 -4.35 -6.42
C LEU A 49 -18.26 -5.03 -6.40
N ASP A 50 -18.32 -6.35 -6.39
CA ASP A 50 -19.56 -7.08 -6.13
C ASP A 50 -20.07 -6.83 -4.72
N HIS A 51 -19.14 -6.43 -3.86
CA HIS A 51 -19.36 -6.04 -2.47
C HIS A 51 -18.48 -4.84 -2.19
N THR A 52 -18.75 -4.14 -1.09
CA THR A 52 -17.89 -3.03 -0.69
C THR A 52 -16.57 -3.58 -0.15
N SER A 53 -15.47 -3.07 -0.70
CA SER A 53 -14.13 -3.35 -0.22
C SER A 53 -13.46 -2.05 0.17
N PHE A 54 -12.32 -2.14 0.86
CA PHE A 54 -11.62 -0.96 1.35
C PHE A 54 -10.19 -0.97 0.84
N ILE A 55 -9.79 0.15 0.22
CA ILE A 55 -8.42 0.37 -0.24
C ILE A 55 -7.59 0.75 0.98
N ASP A 56 -6.47 0.07 1.19
CA ASP A 56 -5.66 0.28 2.40
C ASP A 56 -5.16 1.71 2.54
N GLY A 57 -4.66 2.30 1.46
CA GLY A 57 -4.23 3.69 1.49
C GLY A 57 -4.25 4.33 0.11
N MET A 58 -4.53 5.63 0.08
CA MET A 58 -4.51 6.44 -1.14
C MET A 58 -3.82 7.75 -0.85
N ILE A 59 -2.93 8.16 -1.75
CA ILE A 59 -2.29 9.48 -1.70
C ILE A 59 -2.71 10.21 -2.98
N PRO A 60 -3.83 10.95 -2.94
CA PRO A 60 -4.39 11.56 -4.17
C PRO A 60 -3.46 12.55 -4.87
N SER A 61 -2.73 13.34 -4.10
CA SER A 61 -1.86 14.38 -4.68
C SER A 61 -0.74 13.80 -5.55
N THR A 62 -0.31 12.58 -5.29
CA THR A 62 0.76 11.93 -6.06
C THR A 62 0.26 10.73 -6.86
N HIS A 63 -1.05 10.48 -6.84
CA HIS A 63 -1.68 9.37 -7.55
C HIS A 63 -1.12 8.00 -7.17
N VAL A 64 -1.03 7.76 -5.85
CA VAL A 64 -0.52 6.50 -5.30
C VAL A 64 -1.65 5.73 -4.63
N MET A 65 -1.74 4.43 -4.91
CA MET A 65 -2.59 3.50 -4.19
C MET A 65 -1.70 2.51 -3.44
N ILE A 66 -2.04 2.21 -2.20
CA ILE A 66 -1.28 1.31 -1.35
C ILE A 66 -2.09 0.07 -1.06
N GLU A 67 -1.47 -1.09 -1.26
CA GLU A 67 -2.01 -2.38 -0.84
C GLU A 67 -1.08 -2.93 0.23
N GLN A 68 -1.57 -3.03 1.47
CA GLN A 68 -0.78 -3.43 2.62
C GLN A 68 -1.00 -4.89 2.97
N LYS A 69 0.11 -5.59 3.28
CA LYS A 69 0.10 -6.96 3.76
C LYS A 69 0.89 -7.03 5.07
N SER A 70 0.65 -8.11 5.83
CA SER A 70 1.38 -8.35 7.08
C SER A 70 2.82 -8.75 6.81
N LEU A 71 3.67 -8.55 7.79
CA LEU A 71 5.06 -8.97 7.74
C LEU A 71 5.13 -10.47 7.43
N GLY A 72 6.03 -10.85 6.54
CA GLY A 72 6.21 -12.23 6.14
C GLY A 72 5.40 -12.66 4.93
N LYS A 73 4.47 -11.83 4.47
CA LYS A 73 3.73 -12.15 3.26
C LYS A 73 4.58 -11.85 2.03
N ASP A 74 4.56 -12.76 1.07
CA ASP A 74 5.25 -12.57 -0.20
C ASP A 74 4.39 -11.67 -1.09
N LEU A 75 4.92 -10.49 -1.43
CA LEU A 75 4.18 -9.50 -2.21
C LEU A 75 3.93 -9.93 -3.66
N ARG A 76 4.56 -11.00 -4.09
CA ARG A 76 4.44 -11.48 -5.48
C ARG A 76 3.72 -12.80 -5.57
N GLN A 77 3.19 -13.29 -4.44
CA GLN A 77 2.44 -14.55 -4.41
C GLN A 77 0.94 -14.27 -4.46
N ALA A 78 0.23 -15.05 -5.27
CA ALA A 78 -1.24 -14.95 -5.33
C ALA A 78 -1.87 -15.46 -4.04
N ILE A 79 -2.89 -14.73 -3.59
CA ILE A 79 -3.62 -15.03 -2.37
C ILE A 79 -5.08 -15.27 -2.75
N LYS A 80 -5.69 -16.29 -2.14
CA LYS A 80 -7.09 -16.61 -2.40
C LYS A 80 -7.99 -15.52 -1.84
N GLN A 81 -8.83 -14.96 -2.70
CA GLN A 81 -9.81 -13.95 -2.32
C GLN A 81 -11.07 -14.61 -1.78
N SER A 82 -11.98 -13.80 -1.23
CA SER A 82 -13.24 -14.31 -0.68
C SER A 82 -14.12 -14.97 -1.74
N ASP A 83 -14.00 -14.56 -3.00
CA ASP A 83 -14.76 -15.13 -4.11
C ASP A 83 -14.06 -16.35 -4.75
N GLY A 84 -12.93 -16.79 -4.19
CA GLY A 84 -12.17 -17.94 -4.67
C GLY A 84 -11.11 -17.64 -5.72
N THR A 85 -11.05 -16.41 -6.25
CA THR A 85 -10.01 -16.05 -7.21
C THR A 85 -8.65 -15.93 -6.53
N LEU A 86 -7.58 -16.16 -7.30
CA LEU A 86 -6.21 -16.01 -6.81
C LEU A 86 -5.62 -14.72 -7.37
N LEU A 87 -5.28 -13.78 -6.50
CA LEU A 87 -4.73 -12.49 -6.90
C LEU A 87 -3.49 -12.17 -6.06
N THR A 88 -2.45 -11.65 -6.72
CA THR A 88 -1.32 -11.04 -5.99
C THR A 88 -1.78 -9.73 -5.37
N PRO A 89 -1.05 -9.18 -4.39
CA PRO A 89 -1.38 -7.86 -3.87
C PRO A 89 -1.51 -6.79 -4.95
N PHE A 90 -0.62 -6.80 -5.94
CA PHE A 90 -0.71 -5.87 -7.06
C PHE A 90 -2.02 -6.04 -7.84
N GLN A 91 -2.41 -7.28 -8.11
CA GLN A 91 -3.66 -7.57 -8.83
C GLN A 91 -4.89 -7.16 -8.01
N GLN A 92 -4.83 -7.30 -6.67
CA GLN A 92 -5.89 -6.78 -5.81
C GLN A 92 -6.04 -5.27 -5.97
N ALA A 93 -4.92 -4.55 -5.97
CA ALA A 93 -4.93 -3.10 -6.14
C ALA A 93 -5.45 -2.72 -7.53
N GLN A 94 -5.06 -3.44 -8.58
CA GLN A 94 -5.58 -3.22 -9.93
C GLN A 94 -7.10 -3.39 -9.99
N ARG A 95 -7.61 -4.40 -9.28
CA ARG A 95 -9.05 -4.66 -9.22
C ARG A 95 -9.80 -3.49 -8.59
N TYR A 96 -9.27 -2.93 -7.50
CA TYR A 96 -9.84 -1.75 -6.87
C TYR A 96 -9.75 -0.53 -7.79
N SER A 97 -8.60 -0.33 -8.43
CA SER A 97 -8.40 0.79 -9.35
C SER A 97 -9.43 0.78 -10.48
N ALA A 98 -9.75 -0.40 -11.00
CA ALA A 98 -10.66 -0.54 -12.14
C ALA A 98 -12.09 -0.03 -11.85
N VAL A 99 -12.50 -0.02 -10.58
CA VAL A 99 -13.84 0.43 -10.19
C VAL A 99 -13.87 1.87 -9.70
N LEU A 100 -12.73 2.54 -9.61
CA LEU A 100 -12.67 3.95 -9.25
C LEU A 100 -13.01 4.83 -10.46
N PRO A 101 -13.55 6.04 -10.23
CA PRO A 101 -13.66 7.04 -11.28
C PRO A 101 -12.29 7.24 -11.93
N TYR A 102 -12.27 7.45 -13.24
CA TYR A 102 -11.02 7.58 -13.99
C TYR A 102 -10.07 8.61 -13.36
N SER A 103 -10.61 9.75 -12.93
CA SER A 103 -9.80 10.83 -12.34
C SER A 103 -9.15 10.46 -11.00
N GLU A 104 -9.65 9.41 -10.34
CA GLU A 104 -9.13 8.96 -9.06
C GLU A 104 -8.20 7.76 -9.16
N ARG A 105 -8.04 7.21 -10.37
CA ARG A 105 -7.20 6.02 -10.55
C ARG A 105 -5.73 6.35 -10.33
N PRO A 106 -5.00 5.50 -9.62
CA PRO A 106 -3.59 5.76 -9.34
C PRO A 106 -2.73 5.57 -10.59
N ARG A 107 -1.66 6.34 -10.68
CA ARG A 107 -0.58 6.05 -11.59
C ARG A 107 0.37 5.02 -10.97
N TRP A 108 0.57 5.11 -9.65
CA TRP A 108 1.52 4.27 -8.93
C TRP A 108 0.77 3.36 -7.97
N ILE A 109 1.11 2.08 -7.98
CA ILE A 109 0.61 1.14 -7.00
C ILE A 109 1.81 0.68 -6.16
N VAL A 110 1.69 0.79 -4.85
CA VAL A 110 2.71 0.36 -3.91
C VAL A 110 2.15 -0.80 -3.10
N THR A 111 2.81 -1.95 -3.15
CA THR A 111 2.50 -3.05 -2.25
C THR A 111 3.55 -3.09 -1.17
N CYS A 112 3.14 -3.38 0.06
CA CYS A 112 4.02 -3.28 1.22
C CYS A 112 3.70 -4.38 2.23
N ASN A 113 4.74 -4.93 2.86
CA ASN A 113 4.59 -5.90 3.96
C ASN A 113 5.37 -5.47 5.19
N PHE A 114 5.57 -4.17 5.39
CA PHE A 114 6.35 -3.55 6.47
C PHE A 114 7.87 -3.65 6.27
N ALA A 115 8.36 -4.64 5.55
CA ALA A 115 9.80 -4.83 5.31
C ALA A 115 10.19 -4.59 3.85
N GLU A 116 9.24 -4.74 2.94
CA GLU A 116 9.46 -4.59 1.51
C GLU A 116 8.41 -3.68 0.90
N PHE A 117 8.82 -2.97 -0.14
CA PHE A 117 7.92 -2.17 -0.98
C PHE A 117 8.15 -2.58 -2.42
N ASP A 118 7.07 -2.87 -3.15
CA ASP A 118 7.11 -3.01 -4.60
C ASP A 118 6.34 -1.84 -5.19
N VAL A 119 6.95 -1.10 -6.10
CA VAL A 119 6.34 0.08 -6.73
C VAL A 119 6.10 -0.22 -8.20
N TYR A 120 4.85 -0.10 -8.62
CA TYR A 120 4.42 -0.39 -9.99
C TYR A 120 3.96 0.89 -10.67
N ASP A 121 4.48 1.16 -11.86
CA ASP A 121 4.00 2.23 -12.72
C ASP A 121 2.94 1.65 -13.65
N THR A 122 1.69 2.03 -13.46
CA THR A 122 0.58 1.48 -14.25
C THR A 122 0.57 1.99 -15.69
N VAL A 123 1.29 3.06 -15.98
CA VAL A 123 1.36 3.63 -17.32
C VAL A 123 2.46 2.96 -18.14
N SER A 124 3.68 2.84 -17.59
CA SER A 124 4.81 2.25 -18.30
C SER A 124 4.98 0.77 -18.03
N TYR A 125 4.20 0.22 -17.08
CA TYR A 125 4.28 -1.18 -16.66
C TYR A 125 5.64 -1.59 -16.08
N THR A 126 6.39 -0.62 -15.55
CA THR A 126 7.63 -0.93 -14.84
C THR A 126 7.35 -1.28 -13.38
N HIS A 127 8.27 -2.06 -12.82
CA HIS A 127 8.15 -2.54 -11.45
C HIS A 127 9.49 -2.36 -10.74
N LEU A 128 9.46 -1.68 -9.61
CA LEU A 128 10.63 -1.45 -8.77
C LEU A 128 10.40 -2.09 -7.41
N ARG A 129 11.44 -2.70 -6.87
CA ARG A 129 11.40 -3.28 -5.54
C ARG A 129 12.36 -2.52 -4.62
N ALA A 130 11.89 -2.20 -3.43
CA ALA A 130 12.71 -1.57 -2.40
C ALA A 130 12.55 -2.33 -1.09
N HIS A 131 13.65 -2.50 -0.38
CA HIS A 131 13.67 -3.13 0.93
C HIS A 131 14.00 -2.09 1.99
N GLU A 132 13.35 -2.24 3.13
CA GLU A 132 13.60 -1.43 4.30
C GLU A 132 14.64 -2.17 5.15
N THR A 133 15.84 -1.65 5.21
CA THR A 133 16.93 -2.28 5.97
C THR A 133 17.61 -1.32 6.92
#